data_bc87ada4d4bcdbcdd84a106f078b87b9
#
_entry.id   bc87ada4d4bcdbcdd84a106f078b87b9
#
_cell.length_a   1.000
_cell.length_b   1.000
_cell.length_c   1.000
_cell.angle_alpha   90.00
_cell.angle_beta   90.00
_cell.angle_gamma   90.00
#
_symmetry.space_group_name_H-M   'P 1'
#
loop_
_entity.id
_entity.type
_entity.pdbx_description
1 polymer ?
#
loop_
_entity_poly.entity_id
_entity_poly.type
_entity_poly.pdbx_seq_one_letter_code
_entity_poly.pdbx_strand_id
1 'polypeptide(L)'
;AQTSLDFKGKKDTSGKLSLMKCTKTYRIVMLPYDNDQQGFVAENFDVRIKGSAALLDYKGDKVKDANGVEQNKPITYVPYNEKLVVNTDGNTEVEGEIIDKALVYDLSSSRMFERKNDVSTRNTDSKEYNDKRIVITDKRTGKEIFNHSLPWFLALCGERTDKGWEDQEYLDRQDHYTLVFYVPSPGSDYHMDARIKVNGWVLNLQNADLGSK
;
A
#
# COMPACT_ATOMS: atom_id res chain seq x y z
N ALA A 1 20.14 11.90 -1.49
CA ALA A 1 20.49 13.31 -1.29
C ALA A 1 21.98 13.50 -1.50
N GLN A 2 22.37 14.46 -2.32
CA GLN A 2 23.77 14.85 -2.50
C GLN A 2 23.94 16.24 -1.92
N THR A 3 24.87 16.37 -0.99
CA THR A 3 25.28 17.68 -0.45
C THR A 3 26.76 17.86 -0.73
N SER A 4 27.15 18.98 -1.36
CA SER A 4 28.55 19.38 -1.46
C SER A 4 28.91 20.22 -0.24
N LEU A 5 29.92 19.81 0.49
CA LEU A 5 30.52 20.61 1.57
C LEU A 5 31.73 21.35 0.99
N ASP A 6 31.66 22.69 0.98
CA ASP A 6 32.79 23.53 0.56
C ASP A 6 33.77 23.66 1.75
N PHE A 7 34.83 22.88 1.69
CA PHE A 7 35.85 22.83 2.70
C PHE A 7 36.92 23.92 2.43
N LYS A 8 36.62 25.16 2.74
CA LYS A 8 37.58 26.29 2.56
C LYS A 8 38.75 26.31 3.56
N GLY A 9 39.27 25.13 3.90
CA GLY A 9 40.41 25.04 4.84
C GLY A 9 40.11 25.42 6.29
N LYS A 10 38.86 25.54 6.67
CA LYS A 10 38.42 25.77 8.05
C LYS A 10 38.43 24.47 8.83
N LYS A 11 38.87 24.54 10.07
CA LYS A 11 39.01 23.38 10.94
C LYS A 11 37.69 22.72 11.33
N ASP A 12 36.61 23.49 11.35
CA ASP A 12 35.27 23.05 11.72
C ASP A 12 34.27 23.44 10.60
N THR A 13 33.77 22.45 9.91
CA THR A 13 32.70 22.63 8.90
C THR A 13 31.53 21.71 9.27
N SER A 14 30.37 22.29 9.47
CA SER A 14 29.12 21.53 9.67
C SER A 14 28.22 21.66 8.46
N GLY A 15 27.52 20.57 8.13
CA GLY A 15 26.55 20.54 7.08
C GLY A 15 25.30 19.77 7.50
N LYS A 16 24.12 20.15 6.99
CA LYS A 16 22.88 19.41 7.20
C LYS A 16 22.60 18.56 5.97
N LEU A 17 22.52 17.25 6.16
CA LEU A 17 22.10 16.30 5.15
C LEU A 17 20.66 15.89 5.41
N SER A 18 19.79 16.13 4.45
CA SER A 18 18.41 15.62 4.47
C SER A 18 18.33 14.37 3.60
N LEU A 19 17.94 13.26 4.21
CA LEU A 19 17.77 11.99 3.53
C LEU A 19 16.27 11.74 3.31
N MET A 20 15.93 11.25 2.12
CA MET A 20 14.59 10.77 1.82
C MET A 20 14.60 9.24 1.86
N LYS A 21 13.65 8.67 2.58
CA LYS A 21 13.50 7.23 2.64
C LYS A 21 12.82 6.72 1.36
N CYS A 22 13.51 5.84 0.63
CA CYS A 22 13.03 5.26 -0.61
C CYS A 22 12.35 3.89 -0.44
N THR A 23 12.00 3.53 0.79
CA THR A 23 11.27 2.29 1.11
C THR A 23 10.03 2.60 1.91
N LYS A 24 8.98 1.83 1.67
CA LYS A 24 7.71 1.90 2.40
C LYS A 24 7.41 0.55 3.02
N THR A 25 6.81 0.56 4.20
CA THR A 25 6.39 -0.65 4.91
C THR A 25 4.89 -0.66 5.07
N TYR A 26 4.32 -1.85 5.00
CA TYR A 26 2.87 -2.06 5.09
C TYR A 26 2.58 -3.15 6.08
N ARG A 27 1.61 -2.91 6.94
CA ARG A 27 0.96 -3.92 7.73
C ARG A 27 -0.45 -4.12 7.20
N ILE A 28 -0.70 -5.27 6.63
CA ILE A 28 -2.00 -5.68 6.13
C ILE A 28 -2.64 -6.53 7.20
N VAL A 29 -3.77 -6.07 7.73
CA VAL A 29 -4.56 -6.81 8.71
C VAL A 29 -5.85 -7.25 8.02
N MET A 30 -6.09 -8.54 8.00
CA MET A 30 -7.33 -9.10 7.48
C MET A 30 -8.17 -9.62 8.66
N LEU A 31 -9.39 -9.16 8.73
CA LEU A 31 -10.37 -9.56 9.73
C LEU A 31 -11.45 -10.41 9.05
N PRO A 32 -11.91 -11.50 9.66
CA PRO A 32 -13.06 -12.22 9.13
C PRO A 32 -14.31 -11.37 9.31
N TYR A 33 -15.17 -11.35 8.29
CA TYR A 33 -16.48 -10.71 8.42
C TYR A 33 -17.37 -11.44 9.44
N ASP A 34 -17.27 -12.75 9.43
CA ASP A 34 -17.93 -13.63 10.39
C ASP A 34 -16.87 -14.30 11.28
N ASN A 35 -16.98 -14.20 12.59
CA ASN A 35 -16.00 -14.76 13.53
C ASN A 35 -15.82 -16.29 13.37
N ASP A 36 -16.87 -16.99 12.96
CA ASP A 36 -16.87 -18.43 12.74
C ASP A 36 -16.40 -18.86 11.36
N GLN A 37 -15.84 -17.92 10.56
CA GLN A 37 -15.41 -18.19 9.19
C GLN A 37 -14.44 -19.37 9.12
N GLN A 38 -14.89 -20.45 8.46
CA GLN A 38 -14.09 -21.64 8.23
C GLN A 38 -12.92 -21.34 7.25
N GLY A 39 -11.75 -21.92 7.54
CA GLY A 39 -10.58 -21.76 6.68
C GLY A 39 -10.00 -20.35 6.66
N PHE A 40 -10.25 -19.52 7.66
CA PHE A 40 -9.59 -18.22 7.81
C PHE A 40 -8.20 -18.43 8.44
N VAL A 41 -7.27 -18.86 7.58
CA VAL A 41 -5.86 -19.14 7.90
C VAL A 41 -4.96 -18.54 6.82
N ALA A 42 -3.72 -18.23 7.18
CA ALA A 42 -2.82 -17.49 6.28
C ALA A 42 -2.55 -18.21 4.95
N GLU A 43 -2.48 -19.53 4.97
CA GLU A 43 -2.23 -20.37 3.80
C GLU A 43 -3.29 -20.24 2.73
N ASN A 44 -4.50 -19.84 3.10
CA ASN A 44 -5.64 -19.67 2.19
C ASN A 44 -5.67 -18.32 1.47
N PHE A 45 -4.77 -17.41 1.82
CA PHE A 45 -4.70 -16.11 1.16
C PHE A 45 -3.32 -15.89 0.53
N ASP A 46 -3.32 -15.16 -0.57
CA ASP A 46 -2.09 -14.69 -1.21
C ASP A 46 -2.15 -13.15 -1.23
N VAL A 47 -1.27 -12.52 -0.46
CA VAL A 47 -1.19 -11.06 -0.33
C VAL A 47 0.08 -10.59 -1.00
N ARG A 48 -0.04 -9.71 -2.01
CA ARG A 48 1.10 -9.23 -2.78
C ARG A 48 0.97 -7.75 -3.11
N ILE A 49 2.11 -7.11 -3.27
CA ILE A 49 2.17 -5.81 -3.95
C ILE A 49 2.82 -6.07 -5.30
N LYS A 50 2.03 -5.92 -6.38
CA LYS A 50 2.48 -6.08 -7.77
C LYS A 50 2.59 -4.71 -8.44
N GLY A 51 3.52 -4.56 -9.38
CA GLY A 51 3.66 -3.33 -10.16
C GLY A 51 5.04 -3.20 -10.76
N SER A 52 5.49 -1.97 -10.89
CA SER A 52 6.84 -1.68 -11.35
C SER A 52 7.64 -0.93 -10.28
N ALA A 53 8.93 -1.18 -10.26
CA ALA A 53 9.90 -0.39 -9.53
C ALA A 53 10.63 0.52 -10.50
N ALA A 54 10.51 1.82 -10.32
CA ALA A 54 11.31 2.78 -11.06
C ALA A 54 12.78 2.66 -10.66
N LEU A 55 13.67 2.78 -11.63
CA LEU A 55 15.07 3.06 -11.34
C LEU A 55 15.16 4.51 -10.85
N LEU A 56 15.73 4.70 -9.67
CA LEU A 56 15.87 6.01 -9.04
C LEU A 56 17.31 6.50 -9.13
N ASP A 57 17.47 7.79 -9.35
CA ASP A 57 18.75 8.46 -9.23
C ASP A 57 19.07 8.78 -7.73
N TYR A 58 20.19 9.42 -7.50
CA TYR A 58 20.63 9.79 -6.15
C TYR A 58 19.75 10.84 -5.46
N LYS A 59 18.88 11.55 -6.19
CA LYS A 59 17.88 12.48 -5.67
C LYS A 59 16.56 11.77 -5.32
N GLY A 60 16.43 10.50 -5.74
CA GLY A 60 15.20 9.73 -5.62
C GLY A 60 14.22 9.99 -6.77
N ASP A 61 14.65 10.67 -7.83
CA ASP A 61 13.85 10.91 -9.02
C ASP A 61 13.95 9.72 -9.98
N LYS A 62 12.91 9.51 -10.79
CA LYS A 62 12.89 8.44 -11.77
C LYS A 62 13.91 8.70 -12.88
N VAL A 63 14.75 7.71 -13.14
CA VAL A 63 15.70 7.75 -14.26
C VAL A 63 14.94 7.58 -15.57
N LYS A 64 15.27 8.44 -16.54
CA LYS A 64 14.76 8.38 -17.91
C LYS A 64 15.89 8.04 -18.87
N ASP A 65 15.55 7.35 -19.95
CA ASP A 65 16.48 7.13 -21.06
C ASP A 65 16.68 8.40 -21.92
N ALA A 66 17.48 8.29 -22.97
CA ALA A 66 17.75 9.40 -23.89
C ALA A 66 16.49 9.93 -24.61
N ASN A 67 15.41 9.16 -24.66
CA ASN A 67 14.14 9.52 -25.26
C ASN A 67 13.14 10.07 -24.23
N GLY A 68 13.54 10.18 -22.96
CA GLY A 68 12.69 10.64 -21.87
C GLY A 68 11.76 9.57 -21.28
N VAL A 69 11.95 8.30 -21.66
CA VAL A 69 11.13 7.19 -21.17
C VAL A 69 11.64 6.71 -19.81
N GLU A 70 10.73 6.60 -18.84
CA GLU A 70 11.04 6.12 -17.50
C GLU A 70 11.51 4.67 -17.51
N GLN A 71 12.61 4.40 -16.81
CA GLN A 71 13.14 3.04 -16.68
C GLN A 71 12.49 2.35 -15.49
N ASN A 72 11.63 1.38 -15.80
CA ASN A 72 10.88 0.60 -14.82
C ASN A 72 11.16 -0.90 -15.01
N LYS A 73 11.10 -1.66 -13.90
CA LYS A 73 11.15 -3.12 -13.92
C LYS A 73 9.91 -3.68 -13.24
N PRO A 74 9.24 -4.68 -13.82
CA PRO A 74 8.17 -5.41 -13.15
C PRO A 74 8.69 -6.00 -11.84
N ILE A 75 7.93 -5.88 -10.78
CA ILE A 75 8.29 -6.41 -9.48
C ILE A 75 7.05 -6.90 -8.73
N THR A 76 7.23 -7.95 -7.95
CA THR A 76 6.23 -8.44 -7.01
C THR A 76 6.88 -8.52 -5.63
N TYR A 77 6.31 -7.80 -4.69
CA TYR A 77 6.70 -7.87 -3.29
C TYR A 77 5.81 -8.88 -2.59
N VAL A 78 6.42 -9.74 -1.80
CA VAL A 78 5.77 -10.76 -0.98
C VAL A 78 5.91 -10.40 0.49
N PRO A 79 5.01 -10.87 1.36
CA PRO A 79 5.17 -10.70 2.79
C PRO A 79 6.49 -11.30 3.28
N TYR A 80 7.15 -10.60 4.19
CA TYR A 80 8.30 -11.15 4.92
C TYR A 80 7.89 -11.69 6.29
N ASN A 81 6.65 -11.41 6.71
CA ASN A 81 6.05 -11.93 7.92
C ASN A 81 4.56 -12.19 7.67
N GLU A 82 4.10 -13.37 8.07
CA GLU A 82 2.71 -13.79 8.01
C GLU A 82 2.34 -14.46 9.32
N LYS A 83 1.25 -14.05 9.94
CA LYS A 83 0.82 -14.66 11.21
C LYS A 83 -0.67 -14.58 11.42
N LEU A 84 -1.21 -15.61 12.08
CA LEU A 84 -2.53 -15.58 12.69
C LEU A 84 -2.40 -15.02 14.11
N VAL A 85 -3.18 -14.01 14.42
CA VAL A 85 -3.35 -13.48 15.77
C VAL A 85 -4.71 -13.94 16.27
N VAL A 86 -4.72 -14.56 17.42
CA VAL A 86 -5.97 -15.01 18.09
C VAL A 86 -6.05 -14.28 19.42
N ASN A 87 -7.20 -13.71 19.68
CA ASN A 87 -7.48 -13.04 20.94
C ASN A 87 -7.83 -14.07 22.00
N THR A 88 -6.91 -14.34 22.91
CA THR A 88 -7.10 -15.32 23.98
C THR A 88 -7.59 -14.70 25.29
N ASP A 89 -7.51 -13.41 25.44
CA ASP A 89 -7.80 -12.66 26.66
C ASP A 89 -8.97 -11.67 26.52
N GLY A 90 -9.58 -11.58 25.33
CA GLY A 90 -10.72 -10.70 25.05
C GLY A 90 -10.37 -9.22 24.95
N ASN A 91 -9.09 -8.85 25.00
CA ASN A 91 -8.63 -7.46 25.05
C ASN A 91 -7.78 -7.03 23.83
N THR A 92 -7.50 -7.95 22.90
CA THR A 92 -6.70 -7.59 21.72
C THR A 92 -7.51 -6.67 20.80
N GLU A 93 -7.02 -5.48 20.60
CA GLU A 93 -7.59 -4.49 19.69
C GLU A 93 -6.72 -4.34 18.44
N VAL A 94 -7.37 -4.19 17.30
CA VAL A 94 -6.74 -3.74 16.05
C VAL A 94 -7.51 -2.52 15.57
N GLU A 95 -6.80 -1.40 15.45
CA GLU A 95 -7.38 -0.12 15.03
C GLU A 95 -8.65 0.26 15.83
N GLY A 96 -8.63 0.01 17.15
CA GLY A 96 -9.72 0.34 18.07
C GLY A 96 -10.91 -0.62 18.06
N GLU A 97 -10.81 -1.75 17.40
CA GLU A 97 -11.84 -2.80 17.42
C GLU A 97 -11.31 -4.05 18.12
N ILE A 98 -12.09 -4.59 19.08
CA ILE A 98 -11.81 -5.89 19.70
C ILE A 98 -12.04 -6.97 18.64
N ILE A 99 -11.03 -7.79 18.41
CA ILE A 99 -11.07 -8.83 17.40
C ILE A 99 -10.83 -10.20 18.02
N ASP A 100 -11.52 -11.22 17.53
CA ASP A 100 -11.29 -12.61 17.96
C ASP A 100 -10.07 -13.21 17.26
N LYS A 101 -9.90 -12.93 15.98
CA LYS A 101 -8.77 -13.37 15.18
C LYS A 101 -8.47 -12.42 14.05
N ALA A 102 -7.20 -12.32 13.67
CA ALA A 102 -6.74 -11.55 12.52
C ALA A 102 -5.60 -12.28 11.81
N LEU A 103 -5.52 -12.11 10.49
CA LEU A 103 -4.33 -12.44 9.73
C LEU A 103 -3.53 -11.15 9.49
N VAL A 104 -2.25 -11.20 9.83
CA VAL A 104 -1.35 -10.06 9.70
C VAL A 104 -0.24 -10.39 8.73
N TYR A 105 -0.06 -9.54 7.72
CA TYR A 105 1.00 -9.64 6.72
C TYR A 105 1.82 -8.36 6.74
N ASP A 106 3.12 -8.49 6.91
CA ASP A 106 4.04 -7.36 6.83
C ASP A 106 4.81 -7.42 5.50
N LEU A 107 4.74 -6.32 4.74
CA LEU A 107 5.40 -6.17 3.43
C LEU A 107 6.26 -4.90 3.41
N SER A 108 7.16 -4.86 2.45
CA SER A 108 7.89 -3.62 2.12
C SER A 108 7.97 -3.44 0.61
N SER A 109 8.00 -2.20 0.16
CA SER A 109 8.22 -1.87 -1.24
C SER A 109 9.19 -0.71 -1.41
N SER A 110 9.65 -0.47 -2.64
CA SER A 110 10.34 0.77 -2.99
C SER A 110 9.38 1.96 -2.96
N ARG A 111 9.94 3.18 -3.00
CA ARG A 111 9.20 4.45 -3.08
C ARG A 111 8.02 4.33 -4.03
N MET A 112 6.90 4.92 -3.65
CA MET A 112 5.72 5.07 -4.49
C MET A 112 5.72 6.45 -5.14
N PHE A 113 5.12 6.51 -6.33
CA PHE A 113 4.86 7.75 -7.02
C PHE A 113 3.36 7.94 -7.17
N GLU A 114 2.92 9.19 -7.05
CA GLU A 114 1.52 9.53 -7.27
C GLU A 114 1.06 9.06 -8.66
N ARG A 115 -0.19 8.71 -8.76
CA ARG A 115 -0.82 8.48 -10.05
C ARG A 115 -1.10 9.86 -10.67
N LYS A 116 -0.38 10.22 -11.72
CA LYS A 116 -0.74 11.38 -12.51
C LYS A 116 -2.13 11.13 -13.10
N ASN A 117 -3.08 11.98 -12.75
CA ASN A 117 -4.41 11.98 -13.34
C ASN A 117 -4.28 12.38 -14.82
N ASP A 118 -3.93 11.43 -15.66
CA ASP A 118 -4.21 11.56 -17.07
C ASP A 118 -5.71 11.34 -17.24
N VAL A 119 -6.44 12.44 -17.29
CA VAL A 119 -7.92 12.47 -17.41
C VAL A 119 -8.38 11.74 -18.69
N SER A 120 -7.48 11.51 -19.64
CA SER A 120 -7.73 10.81 -20.90
C SER A 120 -7.81 9.29 -20.75
N THR A 121 -7.32 8.73 -19.66
CA THR A 121 -7.31 7.27 -19.43
C THR A 121 -8.12 6.87 -18.19
N ARG A 122 -9.38 7.27 -18.13
CA ARG A 122 -10.40 6.57 -17.31
C ARG A 122 -10.65 5.14 -17.80
N ASN A 123 -9.86 4.68 -18.75
CA ASN A 123 -9.93 3.31 -19.23
C ASN A 123 -9.22 2.41 -18.19
N THR A 124 -10.00 1.87 -17.28
CA THR A 124 -9.61 0.94 -16.22
C THR A 124 -9.02 -0.37 -16.75
N ASP A 125 -9.05 -0.59 -18.05
CA ASP A 125 -8.66 -1.83 -18.71
C ASP A 125 -7.21 -1.86 -19.22
N SER A 126 -6.44 -0.78 -19.11
CA SER A 126 -5.04 -0.86 -19.48
C SER A 126 -4.26 -1.63 -18.42
N LYS A 127 -3.89 -2.87 -18.74
CA LYS A 127 -3.10 -3.79 -17.90
C LYS A 127 -1.68 -3.30 -17.58
N GLU A 128 -1.31 -2.11 -18.01
CA GLU A 128 -0.01 -1.50 -17.82
C GLU A 128 -0.08 -0.32 -16.83
N TYR A 129 -0.47 -0.62 -15.60
CA TYR A 129 -0.26 0.36 -14.54
C TYR A 129 1.21 0.30 -14.11
N ASN A 130 1.93 1.39 -14.33
CA ASN A 130 3.27 1.58 -13.79
C ASN A 130 3.27 1.86 -12.27
N ASP A 131 2.11 1.86 -11.63
CA ASP A 131 1.96 2.03 -10.21
C ASP A 131 1.90 0.68 -9.46
N LYS A 132 2.17 0.72 -8.19
CA LYS A 132 2.07 -0.46 -7.32
C LYS A 132 0.62 -0.74 -6.97
N ARG A 133 0.22 -2.00 -7.06
CA ARG A 133 -1.13 -2.48 -6.73
C ARG A 133 -1.05 -3.48 -5.60
N ILE A 134 -1.90 -3.30 -4.60
CA ILE A 134 -2.14 -4.36 -3.63
C ILE A 134 -3.12 -5.36 -4.23
N VAL A 135 -2.76 -6.63 -4.19
CA VAL A 135 -3.57 -7.75 -4.69
C VAL A 135 -3.72 -8.76 -3.57
N ILE A 136 -4.95 -9.07 -3.24
CA ILE A 136 -5.29 -10.13 -2.29
C ILE A 136 -6.13 -11.17 -3.01
N THR A 137 -5.65 -12.42 -3.01
CA THR A 137 -6.33 -13.54 -3.65
C THR A 137 -6.76 -14.55 -2.59
N ASP A 138 -8.02 -14.93 -2.59
CA ASP A 138 -8.51 -16.07 -1.82
C ASP A 138 -8.22 -17.35 -2.60
N LYS A 139 -7.26 -18.13 -2.14
CA LYS A 139 -6.84 -19.40 -2.79
C LYS A 139 -7.92 -20.47 -2.74
N ARG A 140 -8.87 -20.39 -1.80
CA ARG A 140 -9.99 -21.34 -1.70
C ARG A 140 -10.92 -21.25 -2.89
N THR A 141 -11.10 -20.03 -3.41
CA THR A 141 -11.98 -19.74 -4.55
C THR A 141 -11.22 -19.42 -5.84
N GLY A 142 -9.92 -19.14 -5.74
CA GLY A 142 -9.07 -18.66 -6.83
C GLY A 142 -9.38 -17.21 -7.26
N LYS A 143 -10.23 -16.50 -6.52
CA LYS A 143 -10.64 -15.12 -6.87
C LYS A 143 -9.71 -14.09 -6.25
N GLU A 144 -9.40 -13.05 -7.04
CA GLU A 144 -8.85 -11.82 -6.49
C GLU A 144 -9.97 -11.08 -5.74
N ILE A 145 -9.85 -11.02 -4.42
CA ILE A 145 -10.81 -10.33 -3.55
C ILE A 145 -10.49 -8.85 -3.40
N PHE A 146 -9.27 -8.46 -3.72
CA PHE A 146 -8.85 -7.06 -3.75
C PHE A 146 -7.74 -6.84 -4.77
N ASN A 147 -7.84 -5.78 -5.58
CA ASN A 147 -6.83 -5.42 -6.59
C ASN A 147 -6.91 -3.92 -6.89
N HIS A 148 -6.20 -3.09 -6.13
CA HIS A 148 -6.25 -1.64 -6.27
C HIS A 148 -4.86 -0.99 -6.29
N SER A 149 -4.79 0.16 -6.97
CA SER A 149 -3.63 1.03 -6.96
C SER A 149 -3.34 1.54 -5.55
N LEU A 150 -2.17 1.18 -5.00
CA LEU A 150 -1.74 1.63 -3.68
C LEU A 150 -1.56 3.16 -3.61
N PRO A 151 -0.85 3.82 -4.54
CA PRO A 151 -0.67 5.26 -4.47
C PRO A 151 -1.99 6.02 -4.46
N TRP A 152 -2.92 5.62 -5.34
CA TRP A 152 -4.24 6.25 -5.40
C TRP A 152 -5.03 6.00 -4.12
N PHE A 153 -5.03 4.77 -3.65
CA PHE A 153 -5.78 4.36 -2.48
C PHE A 153 -5.29 5.07 -1.21
N LEU A 154 -3.97 5.15 -1.03
CA LEU A 154 -3.38 5.82 0.13
C LEU A 154 -3.55 7.34 0.05
N ALA A 155 -3.52 7.92 -1.14
CA ALA A 155 -3.75 9.36 -1.33
C ALA A 155 -5.20 9.80 -1.01
N LEU A 156 -6.17 8.87 -1.05
CA LEU A 156 -7.54 9.13 -0.57
C LEU A 156 -7.64 9.26 0.96
N CYS A 157 -6.58 8.91 1.69
CA CYS A 157 -6.53 9.06 3.13
C CYS A 157 -6.74 10.53 3.52
N GLY A 158 -7.64 10.77 4.47
CA GLY A 158 -8.00 12.12 4.89
C GLY A 158 -6.84 12.91 5.52
N GLU A 159 -5.84 12.22 6.05
CA GLU A 159 -4.71 12.83 6.75
C GLU A 159 -3.94 13.85 5.89
N ARG A 160 -3.76 13.60 4.59
CA ARG A 160 -3.10 14.54 3.68
C ARG A 160 -3.87 15.84 3.53
N THR A 161 -5.21 15.76 3.49
CA THR A 161 -6.10 16.92 3.31
C THR A 161 -6.03 17.82 4.53
N ASP A 162 -6.03 17.24 5.73
CA ASP A 162 -5.93 17.98 6.98
C ASP A 162 -4.61 18.72 7.12
N LYS A 163 -3.54 18.17 6.55
CA LYS A 163 -2.19 18.76 6.55
C LYS A 163 -1.92 19.66 5.35
N GLY A 164 -2.82 19.72 4.38
CA GLY A 164 -2.65 20.48 3.15
C GLY A 164 -1.52 19.97 2.25
N TRP A 165 -1.20 18.68 2.32
CA TRP A 165 -0.14 18.09 1.49
C TRP A 165 -0.69 17.66 0.13
N GLU A 166 0.14 17.81 -0.89
CA GLU A 166 -0.06 17.18 -2.19
C GLU A 166 0.13 15.66 -2.11
N ASP A 167 -0.44 14.91 -3.06
CA ASP A 167 -0.42 13.45 -3.06
C ASP A 167 1.00 12.88 -2.96
N GLN A 168 1.92 13.37 -3.79
CA GLN A 168 3.30 12.91 -3.75
C GLN A 168 4.00 13.27 -2.44
N GLU A 169 3.73 14.46 -1.91
CA GLU A 169 4.31 14.90 -0.64
C GLU A 169 3.85 13.98 0.50
N TYR A 170 2.56 13.62 0.54
CA TYR A 170 2.03 12.68 1.52
C TYR A 170 2.70 11.31 1.39
N LEU A 171 2.77 10.78 0.16
CA LEU A 171 3.40 9.48 -0.09
C LEU A 171 4.90 9.47 0.28
N ASP A 172 5.59 10.58 0.17
CA ASP A 172 7.01 10.68 0.53
C ASP A 172 7.22 10.81 2.04
N ARG A 173 6.34 11.53 2.74
CA ARG A 173 6.43 11.76 4.19
C ARG A 173 6.02 10.55 5.01
N GLN A 174 5.05 9.77 4.53
CA GLN A 174 4.55 8.60 5.23
C GLN A 174 5.36 7.36 4.87
N ASP A 175 5.96 6.72 5.88
CA ASP A 175 6.84 5.57 5.68
C ASP A 175 6.21 4.23 6.00
N HIS A 176 5.18 4.24 6.83
CA HIS A 176 4.49 3.05 7.30
C HIS A 176 2.99 3.22 7.14
N TYR A 177 2.34 2.17 6.63
CA TYR A 177 0.89 2.14 6.44
C TYR A 177 0.32 0.88 7.09
N THR A 178 -0.76 1.05 7.85
CA THR A 178 -1.60 -0.05 8.33
C THR A 178 -2.90 -0.05 7.54
N LEU A 179 -3.20 -1.16 6.88
CA LEU A 179 -4.42 -1.35 6.11
C LEU A 179 -5.21 -2.51 6.71
N VAL A 180 -6.46 -2.26 7.05
CA VAL A 180 -7.37 -3.26 7.63
C VAL A 180 -8.43 -3.61 6.60
N PHE A 181 -8.56 -4.89 6.29
CA PHE A 181 -9.52 -5.44 5.34
C PHE A 181 -10.48 -6.39 6.04
N TYR A 182 -11.76 -6.27 5.77
CA TYR A 182 -12.77 -7.23 6.21
C TYR A 182 -13.02 -8.24 5.10
N VAL A 183 -12.80 -9.51 5.37
CA VAL A 183 -12.85 -10.59 4.37
C VAL A 183 -14.14 -11.38 4.54
N PRO A 184 -15.00 -11.43 3.51
CA PRO A 184 -16.23 -12.20 3.56
C PRO A 184 -15.97 -13.70 3.54
N SER A 185 -16.92 -14.48 4.02
CA SER A 185 -16.90 -15.94 3.91
C SER A 185 -16.94 -16.41 2.45
N PRO A 186 -16.25 -17.50 2.07
CA PRO A 186 -16.31 -18.05 0.75
C PRO A 186 -17.75 -18.38 0.33
N GLY A 187 -18.15 -17.95 -0.87
CA GLY A 187 -19.48 -18.21 -1.39
C GLY A 187 -20.57 -17.26 -0.88
N SER A 188 -20.25 -16.28 -0.05
CA SER A 188 -21.15 -15.17 0.21
C SER A 188 -21.28 -14.32 -1.06
N ASP A 189 -22.53 -13.96 -1.43
CA ASP A 189 -22.81 -13.03 -2.53
C ASP A 189 -22.42 -11.57 -2.20
N TYR A 190 -21.84 -11.35 -1.04
CA TYR A 190 -21.33 -10.04 -0.65
C TYR A 190 -20.12 -9.72 -1.51
N HIS A 191 -20.35 -8.89 -2.52
CA HIS A 191 -19.29 -8.07 -3.07
C HIS A 191 -18.63 -7.37 -1.88
N MET A 192 -17.31 -7.46 -1.79
CA MET A 192 -16.59 -6.83 -0.70
C MET A 192 -17.00 -5.35 -0.62
N ASP A 193 -17.87 -5.03 0.31
CA ASP A 193 -17.87 -3.71 0.90
C ASP A 193 -16.57 -3.64 1.72
N ALA A 194 -15.47 -3.43 0.99
CA ALA A 194 -14.19 -3.37 1.61
C ALA A 194 -14.14 -2.10 2.45
N ARG A 195 -14.58 -2.25 3.69
CA ARG A 195 -14.29 -1.25 4.70
C ARG A 195 -12.80 -1.34 4.95
N ILE A 196 -12.06 -0.35 4.47
CA ILE A 196 -10.62 -0.31 4.58
C ILE A 196 -10.26 0.84 5.50
N LYS A 197 -9.51 0.55 6.55
CA LYS A 197 -8.89 1.57 7.37
C LYS A 197 -7.44 1.75 6.93
N VAL A 198 -7.02 2.98 6.76
CA VAL A 198 -5.63 3.34 6.50
C VAL A 198 -5.18 4.26 7.61
N ASN A 199 -4.23 3.82 8.43
CA ASN A 199 -3.70 4.58 9.58
C ASN A 199 -4.82 5.14 10.48
N GLY A 200 -5.88 4.36 10.74
CA GLY A 200 -7.02 4.79 11.54
C GLY A 200 -8.14 5.50 10.76
N TRP A 201 -7.91 5.91 9.52
CA TRP A 201 -8.95 6.53 8.66
C TRP A 201 -9.78 5.45 7.96
N VAL A 202 -11.10 5.61 8.02
CA VAL A 202 -12.03 4.66 7.39
C VAL A 202 -12.36 5.12 5.98
N LEU A 203 -12.06 4.27 4.99
CA LEU A 203 -12.49 4.43 3.61
C LEU A 203 -13.59 3.43 3.32
N ASN A 204 -14.77 3.92 3.00
CA ASN A 204 -15.87 3.11 2.50
C ASN A 204 -15.82 3.14 0.97
N LEU A 205 -15.38 2.04 0.36
CA LEU A 205 -15.44 1.86 -1.08
C LEU A 205 -16.84 1.32 -1.43
N GLN A 206 -17.70 2.16 -1.98
CA GLN A 206 -18.98 1.71 -2.53
C GLN A 206 -18.73 1.06 -3.88
N ASN A 207 -19.52 0.04 -4.23
CA ASN A 207 -19.42 -0.74 -5.48
C ASN A 207 -19.42 0.10 -6.78
N ALA A 208 -19.91 1.33 -6.75
CA ALA A 208 -19.90 2.23 -7.88
C ALA A 208 -18.50 2.68 -8.33
N ASP A 209 -17.51 2.65 -7.41
CA ASP A 209 -16.15 3.11 -7.68
C ASP A 209 -15.18 1.97 -8.03
N LEU A 210 -15.62 0.72 -7.90
CA LEU A 210 -14.80 -0.47 -8.16
C LEU A 210 -14.77 -0.88 -9.62
N GLY A 211 -15.38 -0.08 -10.52
CA GLY A 211 -15.25 -0.25 -11.97
C GLY A 211 -15.72 -1.62 -12.45
N SER A 212 -16.92 -2.04 -12.02
CA SER A 212 -17.60 -3.15 -12.66
C SER A 212 -18.25 -2.65 -13.95
N LYS A 213 -17.51 -2.74 -15.05
CA LYS A 213 -18.01 -3.12 -16.38
C LYS A 213 -16.86 -3.49 -17.29
#